data_ce7d555ffd72aa92ae83f07ba1ca21c3
#
_entry.id   ce7d555ffd72aa92ae83f07ba1ca21c3
#
_cell.length_a   1.000
_cell.length_b   1.000
_cell.length_c   1.000
_cell.angle_alpha   90.00
_cell.angle_beta   90.00
_cell.angle_gamma   90.00
#
_symmetry.space_group_name_H-M   'P 1'
#
loop_
_entity.id
_entity.type
_entity.pdbx_description
1 polymer ?
#
loop_
_entity_poly.entity_id
_entity_poly.type
_entity_poly.pdbx_seq_one_letter_code
_entity_poly.pdbx_strand_id
1 'polypeptide(L)'
;MSKISDIAKRSLDVFGVICGLPVVVPIVLYARHRIKKDSPGKVLFDGERLGVNGEHFKCYKMRSMYTNGDEILAEFYAKNPEKKLEYETYHKLDDDPRITPFGAFIRKTSIDELPQLWNVLVGDMSLVGPRPYLPSELKDMGEAAQTILQVKPGITGFWQVNGRSGVDFENRLLMDCWYVKNRSLWMDVKLLWQTVGVVFMRKGAK
;
A
#
# COMPACT_ATOMS: atom_id res chain seq x y z
N MET A 1 -6.22 -19.56 12.85
CA MET A 1 -7.33 -18.97 13.65
C MET A 1 -8.56 -19.85 13.48
N SER A 2 -9.50 -19.83 14.45
CA SER A 2 -10.80 -20.50 14.30
C SER A 2 -11.71 -19.71 13.33
N LYS A 3 -12.72 -20.39 12.71
CA LYS A 3 -13.73 -19.72 11.86
C LYS A 3 -14.39 -18.51 12.54
N ILE A 4 -14.62 -18.58 13.86
CA ILE A 4 -15.18 -17.47 14.68
C ILE A 4 -14.24 -16.27 14.67
N SER A 5 -12.94 -16.50 14.76
CA SER A 5 -11.93 -15.43 14.71
C SER A 5 -11.88 -14.74 13.32
N ASP A 6 -12.09 -15.47 12.25
CA ASP A 6 -12.09 -14.90 10.89
C ASP A 6 -13.37 -14.06 10.64
N ILE A 7 -14.52 -14.48 11.18
CA ILE A 7 -15.76 -13.69 11.14
C ILE A 7 -15.59 -12.41 11.94
N ALA A 8 -15.06 -12.48 13.17
CA ALA A 8 -14.81 -11.32 14.00
C ALA A 8 -13.82 -10.34 13.37
N LYS A 9 -12.76 -10.86 12.73
CA LYS A 9 -11.82 -10.07 11.94
C LYS A 9 -12.50 -9.33 10.78
N ARG A 10 -13.36 -10.05 10.02
CA ARG A 10 -14.11 -9.45 8.93
C ARG A 10 -15.08 -8.36 9.41
N SER A 11 -15.75 -8.60 10.53
CA SER A 11 -16.64 -7.60 11.14
C SER A 11 -15.86 -6.35 11.56
N LEU A 12 -14.69 -6.51 12.16
CA LEU A 12 -13.79 -5.39 12.52
C LEU A 12 -13.38 -4.59 11.27
N ASP A 13 -13.00 -5.27 10.19
CA ASP A 13 -12.59 -4.64 8.94
C ASP A 13 -13.73 -3.80 8.34
N VAL A 14 -14.92 -4.39 8.18
CA VAL A 14 -16.08 -3.69 7.60
C VAL A 14 -16.54 -2.54 8.49
N PHE A 15 -16.64 -2.77 9.80
CA PHE A 15 -17.02 -1.74 10.76
C PHE A 15 -16.02 -0.57 10.74
N GLY A 16 -14.71 -0.87 10.76
CA GLY A 16 -13.67 0.16 10.71
C GLY A 16 -13.74 1.00 9.44
N VAL A 17 -13.99 0.37 8.28
CA VAL A 17 -14.18 1.11 7.03
C VAL A 17 -15.41 2.00 7.11
N ILE A 18 -16.57 1.47 7.53
CA ILE A 18 -17.82 2.24 7.59
C ILE A 18 -17.66 3.45 8.53
N CYS A 19 -17.07 3.26 9.71
CA CYS A 19 -16.79 4.36 10.65
C CYS A 19 -15.81 5.41 10.06
N GLY A 20 -14.90 5.00 9.20
CA GLY A 20 -13.95 5.90 8.53
C GLY A 20 -14.54 6.71 7.38
N LEU A 21 -15.59 6.22 6.70
CA LEU A 21 -16.16 6.85 5.50
C LEU A 21 -16.47 8.34 5.65
N PRO A 22 -17.09 8.83 6.75
CA PRO A 22 -17.40 10.26 6.91
C PRO A 22 -16.18 11.18 6.81
N VAL A 23 -15.01 10.69 7.19
CA VAL A 23 -13.73 11.43 7.09
C VAL A 23 -13.06 11.17 5.75
N VAL A 24 -13.03 9.92 5.29
CA VAL A 24 -12.32 9.51 4.08
C VAL A 24 -12.97 10.07 2.82
N VAL A 25 -14.30 10.06 2.71
CA VAL A 25 -15.00 10.51 1.50
C VAL A 25 -14.68 11.97 1.15
N PRO A 26 -14.77 12.95 2.07
CA PRO A 26 -14.37 14.33 1.79
C PRO A 26 -12.90 14.46 1.34
N ILE A 27 -11.99 13.71 1.97
CA ILE A 27 -10.56 13.72 1.63
C ILE A 27 -10.36 13.19 0.20
N VAL A 28 -10.99 12.07 -0.15
CA VAL A 28 -10.90 11.46 -1.48
C VAL A 28 -11.48 12.39 -2.55
N LEU A 29 -12.61 13.06 -2.29
CA LEU A 29 -13.21 14.02 -3.20
C LEU A 29 -12.31 15.24 -3.44
N TYR A 30 -11.71 15.78 -2.38
CA TYR A 30 -10.73 16.86 -2.48
C TYR A 30 -9.49 16.41 -3.26
N ALA A 31 -8.93 15.26 -2.93
CA ALA A 31 -7.76 14.74 -3.63
C ALA A 31 -8.05 14.47 -5.12
N ARG A 32 -9.24 13.92 -5.44
CA ARG A 32 -9.71 13.76 -6.82
C ARG A 32 -9.69 15.09 -7.60
N HIS A 33 -10.21 16.16 -6.99
CA HIS A 33 -10.21 17.49 -7.62
C HIS A 33 -8.78 17.98 -7.90
N ARG A 34 -7.89 17.86 -6.91
CA ARG A 34 -6.51 18.29 -7.01
C ARG A 34 -5.72 17.50 -8.05
N ILE A 35 -5.86 16.16 -8.07
CA ILE A 35 -5.20 15.28 -9.06
C ILE A 35 -5.61 15.68 -10.50
N LYS A 36 -6.90 15.96 -10.73
CA LYS A 36 -7.37 16.38 -12.06
C LYS A 36 -6.83 17.75 -12.46
N LYS A 37 -6.55 18.62 -11.49
CA LYS A 37 -5.96 19.95 -11.73
C LYS A 37 -4.48 19.84 -12.09
N ASP A 38 -3.74 18.92 -11.44
CA ASP A 38 -2.32 18.73 -11.69
C ASP A 38 -2.04 18.06 -13.05
N SER A 39 -2.90 17.09 -13.43
CA SER A 39 -2.71 16.32 -14.65
C SER A 39 -4.05 15.75 -15.15
N PRO A 40 -4.40 15.89 -16.45
CA PRO A 40 -5.64 15.32 -17.00
C PRO A 40 -5.61 13.78 -16.95
N GLY A 41 -6.80 13.14 -17.00
CA GLY A 41 -6.95 11.70 -17.09
C GLY A 41 -7.58 11.04 -15.86
N LYS A 42 -7.46 9.70 -15.78
CA LYS A 42 -8.06 8.88 -14.71
C LYS A 42 -7.42 9.23 -13.35
N VAL A 43 -8.25 9.35 -12.33
CA VAL A 43 -7.83 9.67 -10.95
C VAL A 43 -7.38 8.43 -10.18
N LEU A 44 -8.00 7.29 -10.47
CA LEU A 44 -7.66 6.01 -9.88
C LEU A 44 -6.68 5.25 -10.77
N PHE A 45 -5.74 4.63 -10.13
CA PHE A 45 -4.82 3.65 -10.66
C PHE A 45 -5.13 2.30 -10.02
N ASP A 46 -5.18 1.25 -10.82
CA ASP A 46 -5.34 -0.13 -10.38
C ASP A 46 -4.07 -0.92 -10.73
N GLY A 47 -3.40 -1.38 -9.71
CA GLY A 47 -2.23 -2.25 -9.84
C GLY A 47 -2.57 -3.68 -9.43
N GLU A 48 -2.09 -4.66 -10.18
CA GLU A 48 -2.27 -6.07 -9.83
C GLU A 48 -1.45 -6.43 -8.60
N ARG A 49 -2.05 -7.19 -7.67
CA ARG A 49 -1.41 -7.65 -6.43
C ARG A 49 -1.80 -9.09 -6.12
N LEU A 50 -0.97 -9.76 -5.32
CA LEU A 50 -1.22 -11.08 -4.79
C LEU A 50 -2.15 -11.00 -3.56
N GLY A 51 -3.24 -11.75 -3.62
CA GLY A 51 -4.19 -11.98 -2.54
C GLY A 51 -3.99 -13.33 -1.87
N VAL A 52 -5.05 -13.84 -1.25
CA VAL A 52 -5.05 -15.16 -0.60
C VAL A 52 -4.77 -16.27 -1.62
N ASN A 53 -3.93 -17.23 -1.23
CA ASN A 53 -3.50 -18.35 -2.07
C ASN A 53 -2.82 -17.95 -3.38
N GLY A 54 -2.34 -16.69 -3.49
CA GLY A 54 -1.71 -16.17 -4.70
C GLY A 54 -2.69 -15.73 -5.79
N GLU A 55 -3.99 -15.65 -5.49
CA GLU A 55 -4.96 -15.09 -6.42
C GLU A 55 -4.66 -13.62 -6.70
N HIS A 56 -4.84 -13.22 -7.96
CA HIS A 56 -4.58 -11.84 -8.36
C HIS A 56 -5.81 -10.97 -8.14
N PHE A 57 -5.60 -9.77 -7.58
CA PHE A 57 -6.66 -8.78 -7.43
C PHE A 57 -6.18 -7.37 -7.83
N LYS A 58 -7.11 -6.49 -8.16
CA LYS A 58 -6.84 -5.08 -8.47
C LYS A 58 -6.79 -4.25 -7.20
N CYS A 59 -5.60 -3.81 -6.82
CA CYS A 59 -5.37 -2.93 -5.69
C CYS A 59 -5.52 -1.47 -6.14
N TYR A 60 -6.51 -0.76 -5.61
CA TYR A 60 -6.82 0.61 -6.01
C TYR A 60 -5.97 1.63 -5.26
N LYS A 61 -5.44 2.60 -6.03
CA LYS A 61 -4.75 3.78 -5.49
C LYS A 61 -5.19 5.05 -6.19
N MET A 62 -4.95 6.20 -5.58
CA MET A 62 -5.05 7.47 -6.31
C MET A 62 -3.80 7.67 -7.15
N ARG A 63 -3.98 8.23 -8.34
CA ARG A 63 -2.86 8.57 -9.22
C ARG A 63 -2.02 9.67 -8.61
N SER A 64 -0.74 9.41 -8.46
CA SER A 64 0.26 10.32 -7.94
C SER A 64 1.31 10.76 -8.96
N MET A 65 1.22 10.24 -10.19
CA MET A 65 2.14 10.50 -11.29
C MET A 65 1.42 11.17 -12.47
N TYR A 66 2.17 11.86 -13.32
CA TYR A 66 1.69 12.37 -14.60
C TYR A 66 1.24 11.22 -15.51
N THR A 67 0.30 11.48 -16.42
CA THR A 67 -0.20 10.47 -17.37
C THR A 67 0.79 10.08 -18.45
N ASN A 68 1.72 10.97 -18.77
CA ASN A 68 2.84 10.77 -19.69
C ASN A 68 4.15 10.43 -18.95
N GLY A 69 4.06 9.67 -17.85
CA GLY A 69 5.19 9.34 -16.99
C GLY A 69 6.34 8.65 -17.72
N ASP A 70 6.05 7.78 -18.70
CA ASP A 70 7.08 7.05 -19.44
C ASP A 70 7.92 8.00 -20.32
N GLU A 71 7.28 9.00 -20.94
CA GLU A 71 7.97 10.04 -21.73
C GLU A 71 8.88 10.88 -20.83
N ILE A 72 8.34 11.34 -19.66
CA ILE A 72 9.09 12.09 -18.66
C ILE A 72 10.31 11.31 -18.16
N LEU A 73 10.12 10.01 -17.90
CA LEU A 73 11.19 9.15 -17.44
C LEU A 73 12.27 8.93 -18.50
N ALA A 74 11.88 8.75 -19.76
CA ALA A 74 12.81 8.61 -20.87
C ALA A 74 13.67 9.87 -21.07
N GLU A 75 13.05 11.06 -21.02
CA GLU A 75 13.78 12.33 -21.08
C GLU A 75 14.71 12.53 -19.87
N PHE A 76 14.26 12.11 -18.68
CA PHE A 76 15.06 12.19 -17.47
C PHE A 76 16.31 11.30 -17.56
N TYR A 77 16.18 10.07 -18.04
CA TYR A 77 17.31 9.15 -18.22
C TYR A 77 18.26 9.58 -19.32
N ALA A 78 17.77 10.22 -20.39
CA ALA A 78 18.62 10.78 -21.42
C ALA A 78 19.55 11.89 -20.87
N LYS A 79 19.09 12.63 -19.85
CA LYS A 79 19.86 13.69 -19.19
C LYS A 79 20.70 13.18 -18.02
N ASN A 80 20.33 12.05 -17.41
CA ASN A 80 20.93 11.49 -16.18
C ASN A 80 21.12 9.96 -16.34
N PRO A 81 22.08 9.48 -17.14
CA PRO A 81 22.25 8.05 -17.39
C PRO A 81 22.53 7.21 -16.12
N GLU A 82 23.21 7.81 -15.13
CA GLU A 82 23.50 7.19 -13.83
C GLU A 82 22.23 6.84 -13.04
N LYS A 83 21.18 7.65 -13.18
CA LYS A 83 19.89 7.42 -12.53
C LYS A 83 19.12 6.24 -13.12
N LYS A 84 19.37 5.92 -14.38
CA LYS A 84 18.82 4.72 -15.01
C LYS A 84 19.38 3.47 -14.35
N LEU A 85 20.70 3.41 -14.14
CA LEU A 85 21.36 2.29 -13.46
C LEU A 85 20.91 2.14 -12.00
N GLU A 86 20.74 3.28 -11.29
CA GLU A 86 20.17 3.30 -9.94
C GLU A 86 18.78 2.68 -9.90
N TYR A 87 17.90 3.04 -10.83
CA TYR A 87 16.56 2.48 -10.93
C TYR A 87 16.55 0.99 -11.29
N GLU A 88 17.40 0.55 -12.20
CA GLU A 88 17.53 -0.87 -12.57
C GLU A 88 17.98 -1.73 -11.38
N THR A 89 18.79 -1.14 -10.46
CA THR A 89 19.28 -1.83 -9.27
C THR A 89 18.28 -1.86 -8.11
N TYR A 90 17.65 -0.71 -7.85
CA TYR A 90 16.82 -0.53 -6.63
C TYR A 90 15.31 -0.46 -6.91
N HIS A 91 14.91 -0.43 -8.19
CA HIS A 91 13.52 -0.21 -8.64
C HIS A 91 12.85 1.01 -8.00
N LYS A 92 13.66 2.00 -7.64
CA LYS A 92 13.24 3.23 -6.96
C LYS A 92 14.13 4.40 -7.36
N LEU A 93 13.52 5.57 -7.55
CA LEU A 93 14.20 6.85 -7.67
C LEU A 93 13.81 7.70 -6.45
N ASP A 94 14.79 8.31 -5.79
CA ASP A 94 14.50 9.19 -4.66
C ASP A 94 13.77 10.46 -5.12
N ASP A 95 14.15 11.01 -6.29
CA ASP A 95 13.49 12.17 -6.92
C ASP A 95 12.88 11.74 -8.26
N ASP A 96 11.78 10.98 -8.21
CA ASP A 96 11.09 10.48 -9.40
C ASP A 96 10.36 11.63 -10.12
N PRO A 97 10.80 12.04 -11.32
CA PRO A 97 10.24 13.18 -12.04
C PRO A 97 8.79 12.97 -12.51
N ARG A 98 8.32 11.72 -12.49
CA ARG A 98 6.94 11.38 -12.84
C ARG A 98 5.94 11.82 -11.78
N ILE A 99 6.39 12.01 -10.54
CA ILE A 99 5.51 12.32 -9.40
C ILE A 99 5.08 13.79 -9.49
N THR A 100 3.76 14.04 -9.48
CA THR A 100 3.25 15.41 -9.44
C THR A 100 3.46 16.04 -8.06
N PRO A 101 3.49 17.39 -7.93
CA PRO A 101 3.62 18.04 -6.63
C PRO A 101 2.57 17.60 -5.61
N PHE A 102 1.31 17.48 -6.04
CA PHE A 102 0.26 16.94 -5.18
C PHE A 102 0.37 15.43 -5.00
N GLY A 103 0.89 14.72 -5.99
CA GLY A 103 1.25 13.30 -5.92
C GLY A 103 2.23 13.00 -4.80
N ALA A 104 3.28 13.82 -4.66
CA ALA A 104 4.24 13.73 -3.56
C ALA A 104 3.56 13.92 -2.19
N PHE A 105 2.64 14.89 -2.09
CA PHE A 105 1.88 15.12 -0.87
C PHE A 105 1.00 13.92 -0.49
N ILE A 106 0.22 13.35 -1.43
CA ILE A 106 -0.68 12.23 -1.13
C ILE A 106 0.09 10.94 -0.81
N ARG A 107 1.26 10.70 -1.40
CA ARG A 107 2.17 9.60 -1.03
C ARG A 107 2.70 9.78 0.39
N LYS A 108 3.21 10.96 0.69
CA LYS A 108 3.75 11.28 2.03
C LYS A 108 2.71 11.15 3.15
N THR A 109 1.43 11.37 2.83
CA THR A 109 0.31 11.29 3.78
C THR A 109 -0.47 9.98 3.67
N SER A 110 -0.08 9.06 2.78
CA SER A 110 -0.79 7.80 2.46
C SER A 110 -2.25 8.00 2.03
N ILE A 111 -2.61 9.22 1.60
CA ILE A 111 -3.94 9.52 1.04
C ILE A 111 -4.16 8.77 -0.28
N ASP A 112 -3.09 8.51 -1.03
CA ASP A 112 -3.15 7.73 -2.26
C ASP A 112 -3.65 6.29 -2.04
N GLU A 113 -3.54 5.74 -0.85
CA GLU A 113 -3.96 4.39 -0.50
C GLU A 113 -5.42 4.28 -0.01
N LEU A 114 -6.09 5.42 0.24
CA LEU A 114 -7.49 5.42 0.72
C LEU A 114 -8.49 4.64 -0.18
N PRO A 115 -8.35 4.58 -1.51
CA PRO A 115 -9.21 3.73 -2.34
C PRO A 115 -9.14 2.24 -2.01
N GLN A 116 -8.07 1.75 -1.35
CA GLN A 116 -7.98 0.37 -0.91
C GLN A 116 -9.03 0.00 0.15
N LEU A 117 -9.66 0.98 0.79
CA LEU A 117 -10.83 0.72 1.64
C LEU A 117 -11.97 0.04 0.86
N TRP A 118 -12.08 0.30 -0.45
CA TRP A 118 -12.98 -0.46 -1.33
C TRP A 118 -12.56 -1.92 -1.44
N ASN A 119 -11.25 -2.20 -1.61
CA ASN A 119 -10.76 -3.59 -1.62
C ASN A 119 -11.05 -4.30 -0.28
N VAL A 120 -11.01 -3.57 0.84
CA VAL A 120 -11.44 -4.14 2.13
C VAL A 120 -12.92 -4.45 2.11
N LEU A 121 -13.79 -3.56 1.62
CA LEU A 121 -15.24 -3.78 1.59
C LEU A 121 -15.65 -4.95 0.69
N VAL A 122 -15.03 -5.12 -0.48
CA VAL A 122 -15.33 -6.24 -1.37
C VAL A 122 -14.66 -7.55 -0.92
N GLY A 123 -13.67 -7.48 -0.05
CA GLY A 123 -13.07 -8.63 0.59
C GLY A 123 -11.75 -9.10 0.01
N ASP A 124 -11.13 -8.36 -0.91
CA ASP A 124 -9.80 -8.65 -1.43
C ASP A 124 -8.71 -8.38 -0.38
N MET A 125 -8.95 -7.37 0.46
CA MET A 125 -8.02 -6.92 1.49
C MET A 125 -8.65 -6.92 2.90
N SER A 126 -7.80 -6.67 3.87
CA SER A 126 -8.13 -6.38 5.26
C SER A 126 -7.58 -5.00 5.65
N LEU A 127 -8.08 -4.39 6.73
CA LEU A 127 -7.44 -3.20 7.29
C LEU A 127 -6.01 -3.49 7.76
N VAL A 128 -5.81 -4.65 8.41
CA VAL A 128 -4.51 -5.09 8.93
C VAL A 128 -4.13 -6.42 8.34
N GLY A 129 -2.94 -6.51 7.75
CA GLY A 129 -2.42 -7.72 7.13
C GLY A 129 -1.00 -7.53 6.60
N PRO A 130 -0.43 -8.55 5.97
CA PRO A 130 0.80 -8.42 5.20
C PRO A 130 0.65 -7.41 4.06
N ARG A 131 1.77 -6.90 3.56
CA ARG A 131 1.77 -6.02 2.39
C ARG A 131 1.15 -6.72 1.17
N PRO A 132 0.36 -6.00 0.32
CA PRO A 132 -0.05 -6.54 -0.98
C PRO A 132 1.15 -6.59 -1.94
N TYR A 133 1.78 -7.76 -2.06
CA TYR A 133 2.96 -8.00 -2.90
C TYR A 133 2.59 -8.00 -4.38
N LEU A 134 3.57 -7.62 -5.23
CA LEU A 134 3.45 -7.69 -6.69
C LEU A 134 3.55 -9.15 -7.17
N PRO A 135 2.87 -9.54 -8.26
CA PRO A 135 3.09 -10.85 -8.89
C PRO A 135 4.57 -11.11 -9.25
N SER A 136 5.29 -10.08 -9.67
CA SER A 136 6.73 -10.16 -9.94
C SER A 136 7.59 -10.45 -8.70
N GLU A 137 7.15 -10.07 -7.51
CA GLU A 137 7.85 -10.32 -6.25
C GLU A 137 7.68 -11.77 -5.77
N LEU A 138 6.74 -12.55 -6.34
CA LEU A 138 6.43 -13.92 -5.87
C LEU A 138 7.65 -14.85 -5.85
N LYS A 139 8.51 -14.74 -6.86
CA LYS A 139 9.73 -15.55 -6.93
C LYS A 139 10.70 -15.20 -5.80
N ASP A 140 10.83 -13.91 -5.49
CA ASP A 140 11.76 -13.41 -4.48
C ASP A 140 11.23 -13.65 -3.05
N MET A 141 9.91 -13.84 -2.89
CA MET A 141 9.32 -14.22 -1.62
C MET A 141 9.70 -15.64 -1.17
N GLY A 142 10.06 -16.53 -2.10
CA GLY A 142 10.47 -17.90 -1.79
C GLY A 142 9.46 -18.64 -0.88
N GLU A 143 9.96 -19.33 0.14
CA GLU A 143 9.12 -20.08 1.09
C GLU A 143 8.20 -19.19 1.94
N ALA A 144 8.55 -17.92 2.14
CA ALA A 144 7.72 -16.98 2.88
C ALA A 144 6.34 -16.79 2.22
N ALA A 145 6.25 -16.93 0.90
CA ALA A 145 4.99 -16.83 0.16
C ALA A 145 3.94 -17.81 0.68
N GLN A 146 4.34 -19.05 1.01
CA GLN A 146 3.42 -20.09 1.53
C GLN A 146 2.76 -19.67 2.87
N THR A 147 3.45 -18.86 3.66
CA THR A 147 2.91 -18.36 4.93
C THR A 147 2.13 -17.07 4.72
N ILE A 148 2.70 -16.12 3.99
CA ILE A 148 2.15 -14.76 3.83
C ILE A 148 0.81 -14.81 3.08
N LEU A 149 0.72 -15.60 2.01
CA LEU A 149 -0.46 -15.69 1.16
C LEU A 149 -1.61 -16.52 1.76
N GLN A 150 -1.48 -17.02 2.99
CA GLN A 150 -2.59 -17.66 3.71
C GLN A 150 -3.66 -16.67 4.19
N VAL A 151 -3.37 -15.39 4.18
CA VAL A 151 -4.24 -14.35 4.71
C VAL A 151 -4.40 -13.20 3.73
N LYS A 152 -5.48 -12.41 3.89
CA LYS A 152 -5.69 -11.21 3.08
C LYS A 152 -4.59 -10.19 3.35
N PRO A 153 -4.07 -9.54 2.29
CA PRO A 153 -3.17 -8.41 2.46
C PRO A 153 -3.87 -7.25 3.18
N GLY A 154 -3.10 -6.43 3.89
CA GLY A 154 -3.60 -5.29 4.65
C GLY A 154 -3.29 -3.94 4.02
N ILE A 155 -4.10 -2.94 4.34
CA ILE A 155 -3.76 -1.52 4.09
C ILE A 155 -2.60 -1.14 5.00
N THR A 156 -2.64 -1.57 6.26
CA THR A 156 -1.53 -1.46 7.21
C THR A 156 -1.11 -2.83 7.71
N GLY A 157 0.05 -2.92 8.33
CA GLY A 157 0.59 -4.18 8.81
C GLY A 157 1.74 -3.99 9.79
N PHE A 158 2.21 -5.10 10.32
CA PHE A 158 3.22 -5.12 11.39
C PHE A 158 4.53 -4.42 10.96
N TRP A 159 5.06 -4.70 9.76
CA TRP A 159 6.28 -4.05 9.28
C TRP A 159 6.07 -2.55 8.95
N GLN A 160 4.89 -2.17 8.42
CA GLN A 160 4.57 -0.79 8.08
C GLN A 160 4.57 0.12 9.30
N VAL A 161 4.17 -0.42 10.46
CA VAL A 161 4.14 0.33 11.72
C VAL A 161 5.50 0.32 12.43
N ASN A 162 6.23 -0.80 12.39
CA ASN A 162 7.44 -1.00 13.19
C ASN A 162 8.76 -0.78 12.42
N GLY A 163 8.79 -0.90 11.09
CA GLY A 163 10.04 -0.86 10.31
C GLY A 163 10.09 0.20 9.22
N ARG A 164 8.97 0.43 8.50
CA ARG A 164 8.85 1.39 7.39
C ARG A 164 9.95 1.29 6.31
N SER A 165 10.36 2.45 5.76
CA SER A 165 11.31 2.54 4.66
C SER A 165 12.75 2.09 4.99
N GLY A 166 13.07 1.85 6.26
CA GLY A 166 14.39 1.38 6.69
C GLY A 166 14.55 -0.15 6.70
N VAL A 167 13.49 -0.91 6.36
CA VAL A 167 13.53 -2.38 6.37
C VAL A 167 13.72 -2.88 4.95
N ASP A 168 14.73 -3.73 4.75
CA ASP A 168 14.95 -4.43 3.47
C ASP A 168 13.84 -5.45 3.17
N PHE A 169 13.88 -6.02 1.97
CA PHE A 169 12.84 -6.92 1.51
C PHE A 169 12.74 -8.20 2.35
N GLU A 170 13.88 -8.79 2.71
CA GLU A 170 13.93 -10.04 3.49
C GLU A 170 13.35 -9.85 4.90
N ASN A 171 13.78 -8.79 5.59
CA ASN A 171 13.24 -8.47 6.91
C ASN A 171 11.74 -8.14 6.87
N ARG A 172 11.25 -7.52 5.79
CA ARG A 172 9.80 -7.36 5.57
C ARG A 172 9.07 -8.69 5.52
N LEU A 173 9.58 -9.65 4.75
CA LEU A 173 9.01 -11.00 4.65
C LEU A 173 8.99 -11.68 6.02
N LEU A 174 10.07 -11.58 6.79
CA LEU A 174 10.14 -12.14 8.15
C LEU A 174 9.09 -11.51 9.07
N MET A 175 8.92 -10.19 9.03
CA MET A 175 7.93 -9.47 9.84
C MET A 175 6.49 -9.83 9.44
N ASP A 176 6.21 -9.98 8.14
CA ASP A 176 4.90 -10.41 7.65
C ASP A 176 4.61 -11.88 8.00
N CYS A 177 5.59 -12.78 7.87
CA CYS A 177 5.47 -14.15 8.34
C CYS A 177 5.20 -14.22 9.86
N TRP A 178 5.91 -13.40 10.64
CA TRP A 178 5.70 -13.33 12.08
C TRP A 178 4.27 -12.87 12.40
N TYR A 179 3.76 -11.83 11.71
CA TYR A 179 2.39 -11.36 11.87
C TYR A 179 1.40 -12.49 11.57
N VAL A 180 1.53 -13.18 10.45
CA VAL A 180 0.60 -14.26 10.07
C VAL A 180 0.54 -15.35 11.14
N LYS A 181 1.68 -15.74 11.70
CA LYS A 181 1.78 -16.77 12.75
C LYS A 181 1.21 -16.34 14.10
N ASN A 182 1.31 -15.04 14.44
CA ASN A 182 0.96 -14.49 15.76
C ASN A 182 -0.30 -13.61 15.74
N ARG A 183 -0.97 -13.44 14.61
CA ARG A 183 -2.12 -12.55 14.44
C ARG A 183 -3.25 -12.82 15.44
N SER A 184 -3.81 -11.74 15.97
CA SER A 184 -4.99 -11.75 16.83
C SER A 184 -5.78 -10.46 16.65
N LEU A 185 -7.07 -10.47 17.00
CA LEU A 185 -7.89 -9.25 16.94
C LEU A 185 -7.30 -8.11 17.79
N TRP A 186 -6.73 -8.44 18.94
CA TRP A 186 -6.08 -7.45 19.82
C TRP A 186 -4.86 -6.83 19.15
N MET A 187 -4.05 -7.65 18.48
CA MET A 187 -2.90 -7.17 17.69
C MET A 187 -3.36 -6.24 16.58
N ASP A 188 -4.42 -6.59 15.85
CA ASP A 188 -4.96 -5.76 14.78
C ASP A 188 -5.43 -4.40 15.29
N VAL A 189 -6.18 -4.38 16.40
CA VAL A 189 -6.61 -3.11 17.05
C VAL A 189 -5.40 -2.28 17.46
N LYS A 190 -4.37 -2.89 18.05
CA LYS A 190 -3.12 -2.20 18.40
C LYS A 190 -2.42 -1.61 17.18
N LEU A 191 -2.31 -2.38 16.10
CA LEU A 191 -1.68 -1.92 14.85
C LEU A 191 -2.47 -0.79 14.19
N LEU A 192 -3.81 -0.85 14.20
CA LEU A 192 -4.66 0.25 13.71
C LEU A 192 -4.40 1.53 14.51
N TRP A 193 -4.36 1.44 15.84
CA TRP A 193 -4.07 2.60 16.70
C TRP A 193 -2.67 3.18 16.43
N GLN A 194 -1.66 2.32 16.32
CA GLN A 194 -0.30 2.73 15.98
C GLN A 194 -0.22 3.37 14.59
N THR A 195 -0.98 2.86 13.61
CA THR A 195 -1.05 3.43 12.25
C THR A 195 -1.52 4.88 12.28
N VAL A 196 -2.54 5.18 13.08
CA VAL A 196 -3.01 6.56 13.25
C VAL A 196 -1.86 7.45 13.72
N GLY A 197 -1.14 7.05 14.78
CA GLY A 197 0.03 7.81 15.28
C GLY A 197 1.12 7.99 14.21
N VAL A 198 1.38 6.94 13.46
CA VAL A 198 2.41 6.91 12.42
C VAL A 198 2.07 7.84 11.24
N VAL A 199 0.81 7.89 10.82
CA VAL A 199 0.34 8.80 9.76
C VAL A 199 0.42 10.25 10.22
N PHE A 200 -0.02 10.56 11.45
CA PHE A 200 0.05 11.91 12.00
C PHE A 200 1.49 12.41 12.20
N MET A 201 2.39 11.57 12.71
CA MET A 201 3.78 11.94 12.97
C MET A 201 4.65 12.01 11.70
N ARG A 202 4.14 11.57 10.53
CA ARG A 202 4.85 11.55 9.23
C ARG A 202 6.26 10.93 9.31
N LYS A 203 6.55 10.10 10.30
CA LYS A 203 7.86 9.44 10.47
C LYS A 203 8.07 8.41 9.37
N GLY A 204 9.11 8.57 8.54
CA GLY A 204 9.55 7.56 7.55
C GLY A 204 8.70 7.45 6.28
N ALA A 205 7.86 8.44 5.94
CA ALA A 205 7.28 8.56 4.61
C ALA A 205 8.31 9.25 3.69
N LYS A 206 8.84 8.50 2.71
CA LYS A 206 9.65 9.01 1.61
C LYS A 206 8.82 9.01 0.32
#